data_2aebc8be8458edde4101ed3217730b6c
#
_entry.id   2aebc8be8458edde4101ed3217730b6c
#
_cell.length_a   1.000
_cell.length_b   1.000
_cell.length_c   1.000
_cell.angle_alpha   90.00
_cell.angle_beta   90.00
_cell.angle_gamma   90.00
#
_symmetry.space_group_name_H-M   'P 1'
#
loop_
_entity.id
_entity.type
_entity.pdbx_description
1 polymer ?
#
loop_
_entity_poly.entity_id
_entity_poly.type
_entity_poly.pdbx_seq_one_letter_code
_entity_poly.pdbx_strand_id
1 'polypeptide(L)'
;MSGSGVLKALQSVGADVVKFDPAEQPLSDLAGIDRAFLILHGKGGEDGVIQGVMEFLKIPYTGSGVQASAIGIDKEMTKAVWEAQGIPVPRGMVLRNETDCEEAHRRFNGNLVIKPSKEGSSLGLYKLKNATLDQVKEAFAKSQEAGMTVLAEEYVFGRELTVAVLDMGEGLKAFPIIEIKAPDGDYDFEHKYFSDETVYVCPAEVPENVTEKIKAVVEKAALAVGADAWSRIDVILRGDGSFVLLEINTAPGMTPHSLVPLAARTCGISYEELVKQVAARASLKG
;
A
#
# COMPACT_ATOMS: atom_id res chain seq x y z
N MET A 1 -14.14 6.98 7.12
CA MET A 1 -13.36 7.37 8.31
C MET A 1 -12.19 8.28 7.93
N SER A 2 -11.28 7.90 7.02
CA SER A 2 -10.16 8.77 6.61
C SER A 2 -10.61 10.14 6.07
N GLY A 3 -11.59 10.20 5.17
CA GLY A 3 -12.08 11.45 4.59
C GLY A 3 -12.60 12.45 5.61
N SER A 4 -13.26 11.99 6.69
CA SER A 4 -13.75 12.91 7.76
C SER A 4 -12.61 13.51 8.58
N GLY A 5 -11.51 12.79 8.78
CA GLY A 5 -10.30 13.32 9.43
C GLY A 5 -9.62 14.39 8.58
N VAL A 6 -9.41 14.07 7.30
CA VAL A 6 -8.82 14.99 6.31
C VAL A 6 -9.64 16.27 6.17
N LEU A 7 -10.98 16.14 6.05
CA LEU A 7 -11.91 17.28 5.98
C LEU A 7 -11.68 18.24 7.16
N LYS A 8 -11.70 17.72 8.39
CA LYS A 8 -11.51 18.53 9.61
C LYS A 8 -10.13 19.17 9.65
N ALA A 9 -9.08 18.45 9.27
CA ALA A 9 -7.73 18.96 9.24
C ALA A 9 -7.58 20.12 8.24
N LEU A 10 -8.11 19.99 7.03
CA LEU A 10 -8.10 21.05 6.02
C LEU A 10 -8.90 22.29 6.45
N GLN A 11 -10.07 22.09 7.05
CA GLN A 11 -10.88 23.19 7.62
C GLN A 11 -10.12 23.91 8.73
N SER A 12 -9.42 23.20 9.61
CA SER A 12 -8.67 23.81 10.72
C SER A 12 -7.51 24.71 10.26
N VAL A 13 -6.97 24.46 9.06
CA VAL A 13 -5.93 25.30 8.44
C VAL A 13 -6.50 26.36 7.49
N GLY A 14 -7.82 26.57 7.50
CA GLY A 14 -8.49 27.66 6.79
C GLY A 14 -8.86 27.37 5.34
N ALA A 15 -8.82 26.10 4.90
CA ALA A 15 -9.29 25.76 3.56
C ALA A 15 -10.83 25.71 3.50
N ASP A 16 -11.39 26.19 2.38
CA ASP A 16 -12.80 25.93 2.05
C ASP A 16 -12.90 24.55 1.43
N VAL A 17 -13.56 23.63 2.13
CA VAL A 17 -13.53 22.18 1.79
C VAL A 17 -14.93 21.65 1.65
N VAL A 18 -15.19 21.03 0.51
CA VAL A 18 -16.41 20.24 0.25
C VAL A 18 -16.10 18.74 0.23
N LYS A 19 -16.97 17.94 0.79
CA LYS A 19 -16.91 16.48 0.67
C LYS A 19 -17.54 16.09 -0.66
N PHE A 20 -16.86 15.25 -1.43
CA PHE A 20 -17.37 14.64 -2.65
C PHE A 20 -17.24 13.10 -2.57
N ASP A 21 -18.33 12.40 -2.86
CA ASP A 21 -18.37 10.95 -2.95
C ASP A 21 -18.90 10.55 -4.33
N PRO A 22 -18.06 9.98 -5.21
CA PRO A 22 -18.47 9.63 -6.57
C PRO A 22 -19.56 8.53 -6.65
N ALA A 23 -19.81 7.81 -5.55
CA ALA A 23 -20.93 6.86 -5.46
C ALA A 23 -22.28 7.55 -5.23
N GLU A 24 -22.28 8.76 -4.70
CA GLU A 24 -23.48 9.50 -4.32
C GLU A 24 -23.71 10.77 -5.17
N GLN A 25 -22.66 11.31 -5.78
CA GLN A 25 -22.68 12.63 -6.43
C GLN A 25 -22.18 12.55 -7.89
N PRO A 26 -22.80 13.29 -8.80
CA PRO A 26 -22.35 13.34 -10.20
C PRO A 26 -21.03 14.10 -10.35
N LEU A 27 -20.22 13.74 -11.33
CA LEU A 27 -18.94 14.40 -11.60
C LEU A 27 -19.06 15.90 -11.93
N SER A 28 -20.25 16.36 -12.34
CA SER A 28 -20.54 17.79 -12.56
C SER A 28 -20.36 18.64 -11.31
N ASP A 29 -20.51 18.06 -10.13
CA ASP A 29 -20.36 18.76 -8.86
C ASP A 29 -18.89 19.10 -8.52
N LEU A 30 -17.96 18.57 -9.31
CA LEU A 30 -16.53 18.93 -9.25
C LEU A 30 -16.21 20.25 -10.00
N ALA A 31 -17.19 20.86 -10.66
CA ALA A 31 -16.98 22.12 -11.36
C ALA A 31 -16.59 23.24 -10.38
N GLY A 32 -15.49 23.95 -10.69
CA GLY A 32 -14.99 25.05 -9.85
C GLY A 32 -14.16 24.63 -8.64
N ILE A 33 -13.83 23.34 -8.49
CA ILE A 33 -12.90 22.86 -7.46
C ILE A 33 -11.45 23.15 -7.89
N ASP A 34 -10.70 23.82 -7.03
CA ASP A 34 -9.30 24.19 -7.29
C ASP A 34 -8.36 22.96 -7.23
N ARG A 35 -8.63 22.03 -6.33
CA ARG A 35 -7.85 20.80 -6.13
C ARG A 35 -8.64 19.73 -5.37
N ALA A 36 -8.30 18.47 -5.61
CA ALA A 36 -8.90 17.33 -4.93
C ALA A 36 -7.91 16.62 -3.99
N PHE A 37 -8.31 16.39 -2.75
CA PHE A 37 -7.62 15.46 -1.86
C PHE A 37 -8.22 14.07 -2.06
N LEU A 38 -7.53 13.20 -2.81
CA LEU A 38 -8.00 11.84 -3.06
C LEU A 38 -7.75 10.94 -1.85
N ILE A 39 -8.83 10.39 -1.28
CA ILE A 39 -8.79 9.48 -0.14
C ILE A 39 -9.85 8.37 -0.31
N LEU A 40 -10.03 7.95 -1.54
CA LEU A 40 -10.84 6.80 -1.90
C LEU A 40 -9.98 5.54 -1.85
N HIS A 41 -10.57 4.41 -1.48
CA HIS A 41 -9.88 3.14 -1.37
C HIS A 41 -10.52 2.09 -2.28
N GLY A 42 -9.73 1.10 -2.68
CA GLY A 42 -10.17 -0.01 -3.53
C GLY A 42 -10.43 0.38 -4.98
N LYS A 43 -11.25 -0.42 -5.64
CA LYS A 43 -11.58 -0.28 -7.06
C LYS A 43 -12.20 1.08 -7.36
N GLY A 44 -11.67 1.75 -8.39
CA GLY A 44 -12.08 3.09 -8.79
C GLY A 44 -11.38 4.22 -8.01
N GLY A 45 -10.80 3.94 -6.84
CA GLY A 45 -10.11 4.91 -5.98
C GLY A 45 -8.59 4.86 -6.06
N GLU A 46 -8.02 3.63 -6.07
CA GLU A 46 -6.58 3.40 -5.99
C GLU A 46 -5.98 2.86 -7.29
N ASP A 47 -6.78 2.64 -8.33
CA ASP A 47 -6.43 1.91 -9.56
C ASP A 47 -6.17 2.79 -10.78
N GLY A 48 -6.18 4.12 -10.62
CA GLY A 48 -5.98 5.07 -11.70
C GLY A 48 -7.27 5.62 -12.31
N VAL A 49 -8.45 5.06 -11.98
CA VAL A 49 -9.73 5.48 -12.58
C VAL A 49 -10.09 6.90 -12.16
N ILE A 50 -10.18 7.19 -10.87
CA ILE A 50 -10.49 8.55 -10.39
C ILE A 50 -9.38 9.53 -10.74
N GLN A 51 -8.11 9.10 -10.75
CA GLN A 51 -6.99 9.91 -11.18
C GLN A 51 -7.15 10.34 -12.65
N GLY A 52 -7.58 9.42 -13.53
CA GLY A 52 -7.90 9.73 -14.93
C GLY A 52 -9.05 10.73 -15.08
N VAL A 53 -10.05 10.67 -14.22
CA VAL A 53 -11.13 11.68 -14.18
C VAL A 53 -10.57 13.05 -13.82
N MET A 54 -9.69 13.13 -12.79
CA MET A 54 -9.06 14.40 -12.39
C MET A 54 -8.20 14.99 -13.52
N GLU A 55 -7.39 14.14 -14.20
CA GLU A 55 -6.60 14.56 -15.36
C GLU A 55 -7.48 15.11 -16.49
N PHE A 56 -8.57 14.40 -16.83
CA PHE A 56 -9.50 14.82 -17.89
C PHE A 56 -10.21 16.15 -17.54
N LEU A 57 -10.61 16.32 -16.28
CA LEU A 57 -11.24 17.53 -15.78
C LEU A 57 -10.24 18.65 -15.48
N LYS A 58 -8.93 18.39 -15.59
CA LYS A 58 -7.84 19.30 -15.25
C LYS A 58 -7.92 19.83 -13.82
N ILE A 59 -8.33 19.00 -12.89
CA ILE A 59 -8.37 19.30 -11.46
C ILE A 59 -7.09 18.75 -10.83
N PRO A 60 -6.18 19.57 -10.30
CA PRO A 60 -5.02 19.11 -9.54
C PRO A 60 -5.44 18.23 -8.37
N TYR A 61 -4.73 17.12 -8.16
CA TYR A 61 -5.08 16.16 -7.11
C TYR A 61 -3.85 15.64 -6.34
N THR A 62 -4.10 15.15 -5.13
CA THR A 62 -3.05 14.60 -4.26
C THR A 62 -2.75 13.15 -4.61
N GLY A 63 -1.50 12.75 -4.36
CA GLY A 63 -1.05 11.36 -4.51
C GLY A 63 -0.60 11.02 -5.93
N SER A 64 -0.48 9.74 -6.17
CA SER A 64 0.07 9.18 -7.40
C SER A 64 -0.85 9.36 -8.61
N GLY A 65 -0.27 9.49 -9.80
CA GLY A 65 -1.00 9.63 -11.06
C GLY A 65 -1.62 8.31 -11.54
N VAL A 66 -2.24 8.35 -12.72
CA VAL A 66 -2.95 7.21 -13.33
C VAL A 66 -2.05 5.98 -13.43
N GLN A 67 -0.88 6.13 -14.05
CA GLN A 67 0.04 5.00 -14.27
C GLN A 67 0.53 4.40 -12.96
N ALA A 68 1.00 5.23 -12.04
CA ALA A 68 1.52 4.77 -10.75
C ALA A 68 0.46 4.09 -9.89
N SER A 69 -0.78 4.60 -9.89
CA SER A 69 -1.91 3.97 -9.19
C SER A 69 -2.26 2.62 -9.81
N ALA A 70 -2.34 2.54 -11.15
CA ALA A 70 -2.63 1.29 -11.85
C ALA A 70 -1.55 0.21 -11.65
N ILE A 71 -0.28 0.60 -11.60
CA ILE A 71 0.83 -0.30 -11.27
C ILE A 71 0.77 -0.68 -9.79
N GLY A 72 0.60 0.29 -8.88
CA GLY A 72 0.65 0.07 -7.44
C GLY A 72 -0.41 -0.89 -6.90
N ILE A 73 -1.63 -0.86 -7.46
CA ILE A 73 -2.68 -1.80 -7.08
C ILE A 73 -2.43 -3.22 -7.61
N ASP A 74 -1.70 -3.36 -8.72
CA ASP A 74 -1.38 -4.64 -9.34
C ASP A 74 -0.04 -5.18 -8.82
N LYS A 75 -0.11 -6.14 -7.89
CA LYS A 75 1.06 -6.72 -7.24
C LYS A 75 2.01 -7.42 -8.21
N GLU A 76 1.47 -8.02 -9.29
CA GLU A 76 2.28 -8.64 -10.35
C GLU A 76 3.09 -7.57 -11.09
N MET A 77 2.43 -6.50 -11.54
CA MET A 77 3.07 -5.42 -12.27
C MET A 77 4.05 -4.63 -11.39
N THR A 78 3.68 -4.34 -10.15
CA THR A 78 4.56 -3.68 -9.18
C THR A 78 5.87 -4.46 -9.02
N LYS A 79 5.77 -5.78 -8.81
CA LYS A 79 6.96 -6.63 -8.63
C LYS A 79 7.79 -6.75 -9.90
N ALA A 80 7.17 -6.84 -11.07
CA ALA A 80 7.89 -6.84 -12.34
C ALA A 80 8.72 -5.55 -12.52
N VAL A 81 8.14 -4.38 -12.19
CA VAL A 81 8.86 -3.10 -12.21
C VAL A 81 10.00 -3.09 -11.20
N TRP A 82 9.75 -3.56 -9.98
CA TRP A 82 10.76 -3.58 -8.92
C TRP A 82 11.92 -4.55 -9.22
N GLU A 83 11.62 -5.75 -9.71
CA GLU A 83 12.64 -6.74 -10.13
C GLU A 83 13.52 -6.19 -11.25
N ALA A 84 12.94 -5.51 -12.25
CA ALA A 84 13.70 -4.87 -13.32
C ALA A 84 14.65 -3.78 -12.81
N GLN A 85 14.38 -3.21 -11.64
CA GLN A 85 15.22 -2.23 -10.96
C GLN A 85 16.15 -2.84 -9.90
N GLY A 86 16.17 -4.18 -9.76
CA GLY A 86 16.98 -4.88 -8.75
C GLY A 86 16.50 -4.64 -7.30
N ILE A 87 15.22 -4.30 -7.12
CA ILE A 87 14.59 -4.16 -5.81
C ILE A 87 14.16 -5.56 -5.34
N PRO A 88 14.51 -5.96 -4.11
CA PRO A 88 14.21 -7.31 -3.63
C PRO A 88 12.71 -7.49 -3.35
N VAL A 89 12.13 -8.52 -3.95
CA VAL A 89 10.74 -8.95 -3.76
C VAL A 89 10.68 -10.45 -3.46
N PRO A 90 9.58 -10.96 -2.87
CA PRO A 90 9.36 -12.41 -2.76
C PRO A 90 9.33 -13.06 -4.14
N ARG A 91 9.92 -14.25 -4.28
CA ARG A 91 9.76 -15.04 -5.50
C ARG A 91 8.30 -15.42 -5.68
N GLY A 92 7.77 -15.25 -6.87
CA GLY A 92 6.36 -15.47 -7.13
C GLY A 92 6.09 -16.11 -8.48
N MET A 93 4.84 -16.49 -8.70
CA MET A 93 4.29 -16.91 -9.98
C MET A 93 2.78 -16.67 -10.02
N VAL A 94 2.24 -16.55 -11.22
CA VAL A 94 0.79 -16.48 -11.44
C VAL A 94 0.20 -17.88 -11.47
N LEU A 95 -0.91 -18.09 -10.77
CA LEU A 95 -1.70 -19.31 -10.83
C LEU A 95 -2.88 -19.11 -11.79
N ARG A 96 -3.01 -19.98 -12.78
CA ARG A 96 -4.10 -20.00 -13.76
C ARG A 96 -4.97 -21.25 -13.68
N ASN A 97 -4.38 -22.33 -13.15
CA ASN A 97 -4.99 -23.65 -13.11
C ASN A 97 -4.31 -24.52 -12.02
N GLU A 98 -4.81 -25.73 -11.83
CA GLU A 98 -4.29 -26.66 -10.83
C GLU A 98 -2.84 -27.11 -11.08
N THR A 99 -2.40 -27.20 -12.33
CA THR A 99 -1.00 -27.51 -12.66
C THR A 99 -0.05 -26.44 -12.13
N ASP A 100 -0.46 -25.17 -12.22
CA ASP A 100 0.31 -24.06 -11.63
C ASP A 100 0.36 -24.17 -10.09
N CYS A 101 -0.72 -24.70 -9.46
CA CYS A 101 -0.72 -24.96 -8.01
C CYS A 101 0.28 -26.07 -7.63
N GLU A 102 0.39 -27.14 -8.45
CA GLU A 102 1.38 -28.21 -8.25
C GLU A 102 2.81 -27.67 -8.36
N GLU A 103 3.06 -26.84 -9.36
CA GLU A 103 4.37 -26.19 -9.53
C GLU A 103 4.68 -25.23 -8.37
N ALA A 104 3.73 -24.40 -7.94
CA ALA A 104 3.90 -23.49 -6.80
C ALA A 104 4.17 -24.26 -5.50
N HIS A 105 3.40 -25.32 -5.22
CA HIS A 105 3.62 -26.19 -4.06
C HIS A 105 5.03 -26.79 -4.06
N ARG A 106 5.48 -27.33 -5.19
CA ARG A 106 6.82 -27.88 -5.36
C ARG A 106 7.90 -26.81 -5.20
N ARG A 107 7.73 -25.64 -5.86
CA ARG A 107 8.71 -24.55 -5.89
C ARG A 107 8.93 -23.93 -4.52
N PHE A 108 7.88 -23.78 -3.72
CA PHE A 108 7.91 -23.15 -2.40
C PHE A 108 7.84 -24.14 -1.24
N ASN A 109 7.89 -25.44 -1.53
CA ASN A 109 7.88 -26.51 -0.53
C ASN A 109 6.74 -26.35 0.50
N GLY A 110 5.53 -26.07 0.03
CA GLY A 110 4.34 -25.87 0.86
C GLY A 110 4.33 -24.60 1.73
N ASN A 111 5.34 -23.73 1.60
CA ASN A 111 5.41 -22.46 2.32
C ASN A 111 5.20 -21.29 1.35
N LEU A 112 3.94 -20.86 1.20
CA LEU A 112 3.58 -19.87 0.21
C LEU A 112 2.41 -19.01 0.66
N VAL A 113 2.29 -17.84 0.04
CA VAL A 113 1.14 -16.94 0.17
C VAL A 113 0.38 -16.95 -1.15
N ILE A 114 -0.91 -17.24 -1.10
CA ILE A 114 -1.82 -17.16 -2.24
C ILE A 114 -2.70 -15.92 -2.04
N LYS A 115 -2.79 -15.07 -3.05
CA LYS A 115 -3.54 -13.82 -2.98
C LYS A 115 -3.96 -13.32 -4.35
N PRO A 116 -5.07 -12.56 -4.47
CA PRO A 116 -5.41 -11.85 -5.68
C PRO A 116 -4.35 -10.79 -6.02
N SER A 117 -4.06 -10.57 -7.31
CA SER A 117 -3.08 -9.58 -7.77
C SER A 117 -3.54 -8.14 -7.49
N LYS A 118 -4.84 -7.85 -7.65
CA LYS A 118 -5.39 -6.48 -7.69
C LYS A 118 -6.34 -6.14 -6.55
N GLU A 119 -6.37 -6.95 -5.49
CA GLU A 119 -7.18 -6.67 -4.30
C GLU A 119 -6.35 -6.06 -3.18
N GLY A 120 -6.97 -5.07 -2.51
CA GLY A 120 -6.47 -4.49 -1.27
C GLY A 120 -7.01 -5.23 -0.03
N SER A 121 -6.68 -4.70 1.16
CA SER A 121 -7.28 -5.10 2.45
C SER A 121 -7.19 -6.59 2.80
N SER A 122 -6.22 -7.33 2.25
CA SER A 122 -5.99 -8.78 2.51
C SER A 122 -7.18 -9.68 2.16
N LEU A 123 -8.14 -9.24 1.36
CA LEU A 123 -9.24 -10.09 0.87
C LEU A 123 -8.69 -11.20 -0.02
N GLY A 124 -9.07 -12.44 0.25
CA GLY A 124 -8.63 -13.61 -0.52
C GLY A 124 -7.14 -13.95 -0.36
N LEU A 125 -6.47 -13.43 0.67
CA LEU A 125 -5.10 -13.74 1.01
C LEU A 125 -5.04 -14.94 1.94
N TYR A 126 -4.23 -15.95 1.56
CA TYR A 126 -4.01 -17.18 2.33
C TYR A 126 -2.52 -17.38 2.58
N LYS A 127 -2.12 -17.38 3.85
CA LYS A 127 -0.76 -17.66 4.29
C LYS A 127 -0.65 -19.15 4.62
N LEU A 128 0.10 -19.91 3.84
CA LEU A 128 0.24 -21.35 3.94
C LEU A 128 1.64 -21.73 4.44
N LYS A 129 1.70 -22.54 5.50
CA LYS A 129 2.96 -23.02 6.10
C LYS A 129 2.91 -24.56 6.15
N ASN A 130 3.88 -25.22 5.52
CA ASN A 130 3.93 -26.68 5.39
C ASN A 130 2.62 -27.27 4.82
N ALA A 131 2.00 -26.55 3.90
CA ALA A 131 0.71 -26.92 3.33
C ALA A 131 0.82 -28.14 2.42
N THR A 132 -0.24 -28.92 2.38
CA THR A 132 -0.43 -29.96 1.37
C THR A 132 -0.83 -29.35 0.03
N LEU A 133 -0.70 -30.11 -1.05
CA LEU A 133 -1.15 -29.68 -2.37
C LEU A 133 -2.66 -29.36 -2.39
N ASP A 134 -3.47 -30.15 -1.68
CA ASP A 134 -4.92 -29.93 -1.61
C ASP A 134 -5.26 -28.58 -0.94
N GLN A 135 -4.53 -28.20 0.11
CA GLN A 135 -4.67 -26.89 0.74
C GLN A 135 -4.28 -25.74 -0.21
N VAL A 136 -3.27 -25.93 -1.04
CA VAL A 136 -2.86 -24.95 -2.07
C VAL A 136 -3.96 -24.80 -3.12
N LYS A 137 -4.53 -25.91 -3.61
CA LYS A 137 -5.65 -25.88 -4.58
C LYS A 137 -6.90 -25.24 -3.98
N GLU A 138 -7.22 -25.53 -2.73
CA GLU A 138 -8.34 -24.91 -2.03
C GLU A 138 -8.15 -23.38 -1.90
N ALA A 139 -6.97 -22.93 -1.47
CA ALA A 139 -6.65 -21.51 -1.36
C ALA A 139 -6.70 -20.80 -2.72
N PHE A 140 -6.21 -21.46 -3.78
CA PHE A 140 -6.34 -20.94 -5.16
C PHE A 140 -7.79 -20.77 -5.58
N ALA A 141 -8.64 -21.82 -5.39
CA ALA A 141 -10.05 -21.75 -5.74
C ALA A 141 -10.76 -20.60 -5.02
N LYS A 142 -10.55 -20.45 -3.72
CA LYS A 142 -11.12 -19.36 -2.92
C LYS A 142 -10.62 -17.95 -3.36
N SER A 143 -9.33 -17.82 -3.69
CA SER A 143 -8.80 -16.56 -4.22
C SER A 143 -9.36 -16.22 -5.61
N GLN A 144 -9.63 -17.26 -6.42
CA GLN A 144 -10.20 -17.10 -7.77
C GLN A 144 -11.67 -16.68 -7.75
N GLU A 145 -12.43 -16.98 -6.71
CA GLU A 145 -13.82 -16.51 -6.53
C GLU A 145 -13.93 -14.97 -6.60
N ALA A 146 -12.87 -14.27 -6.28
CA ALA A 146 -12.77 -12.82 -6.46
C ALA A 146 -12.67 -12.37 -7.93
N GLY A 147 -12.61 -13.31 -8.89
CA GLY A 147 -12.60 -13.05 -10.34
C GLY A 147 -11.33 -12.41 -10.87
N MET A 148 -10.19 -12.59 -10.21
CA MET A 148 -8.93 -11.91 -10.48
C MET A 148 -7.78 -12.86 -10.75
N THR A 149 -6.70 -12.31 -11.33
CA THR A 149 -5.41 -13.01 -11.39
C THR A 149 -4.94 -13.35 -9.98
N VAL A 150 -4.61 -14.62 -9.75
CA VAL A 150 -4.11 -15.12 -8.47
C VAL A 150 -2.60 -15.28 -8.51
N LEU A 151 -1.91 -14.78 -7.49
CA LEU A 151 -0.48 -14.93 -7.29
C LEU A 151 -0.19 -15.97 -6.19
N ALA A 152 0.83 -16.78 -6.43
CA ALA A 152 1.51 -17.54 -5.39
C ALA A 152 2.91 -16.95 -5.18
N GLU A 153 3.25 -16.66 -3.94
CA GLU A 153 4.56 -16.13 -3.56
C GLU A 153 5.17 -17.00 -2.45
N GLU A 154 6.49 -17.07 -2.38
CA GLU A 154 7.15 -17.71 -1.24
C GLU A 154 6.68 -17.07 0.07
N TYR A 155 6.42 -17.87 1.07
CA TYR A 155 6.20 -17.37 2.42
C TYR A 155 7.53 -16.89 3.01
N VAL A 156 7.66 -15.59 3.17
CA VAL A 156 8.87 -15.00 3.74
C VAL A 156 8.74 -14.91 5.25
N PHE A 157 9.54 -15.67 5.97
CA PHE A 157 9.60 -15.60 7.43
C PHE A 157 10.39 -14.38 7.87
N GLY A 158 9.82 -13.57 8.75
CA GLY A 158 10.48 -12.35 9.22
C GLY A 158 9.55 -11.44 10.00
N ARG A 159 10.07 -10.26 10.34
CA ARG A 159 9.35 -9.17 10.99
C ARG A 159 8.61 -8.36 9.94
N GLU A 160 7.34 -8.07 10.19
CA GLU A 160 6.53 -7.24 9.31
C GLU A 160 6.78 -5.76 9.61
N LEU A 161 7.30 -5.05 8.61
CA LEU A 161 7.61 -3.63 8.68
C LEU A 161 6.82 -2.88 7.63
N THR A 162 6.59 -1.59 7.89
CA THR A 162 6.01 -0.70 6.88
C THR A 162 6.69 0.66 6.94
N VAL A 163 6.80 1.31 5.79
CA VAL A 163 7.49 2.59 5.65
C VAL A 163 6.63 3.56 4.86
N ALA A 164 6.29 4.69 5.47
CA ALA A 164 5.70 5.82 4.77
C ALA A 164 6.79 6.52 3.94
N VAL A 165 6.46 6.85 2.70
CA VAL A 165 7.31 7.65 1.80
C VAL A 165 6.53 8.91 1.44
N LEU A 166 7.02 10.07 1.85
CA LEU A 166 6.32 11.34 1.74
C LEU A 166 7.19 12.40 1.09
N ASP A 167 6.57 13.28 0.29
CA ASP A 167 7.18 14.53 -0.15
C ASP A 167 6.73 15.69 0.73
N MET A 168 7.65 16.21 1.53
CA MET A 168 7.43 17.37 2.38
C MET A 168 8.02 18.66 1.76
N GLY A 169 8.37 18.63 0.46
CA GLY A 169 8.94 19.75 -0.28
C GLY A 169 10.35 19.53 -0.82
N GLU A 170 10.95 18.40 -0.51
CA GLU A 170 12.31 18.03 -0.91
C GLU A 170 12.36 16.74 -1.75
N GLY A 171 11.21 16.33 -2.30
CA GLY A 171 11.00 15.06 -2.96
C GLY A 171 10.62 13.95 -1.99
N LEU A 172 10.40 12.76 -2.53
CA LEU A 172 9.98 11.60 -1.76
C LEU A 172 11.08 11.15 -0.79
N LYS A 173 10.76 11.06 0.49
CA LYS A 173 11.65 10.61 1.58
C LYS A 173 10.97 9.53 2.42
N ALA A 174 11.75 8.52 2.80
CA ALA A 174 11.30 7.49 3.72
C ALA A 174 11.25 8.01 5.15
N PHE A 175 10.11 7.86 5.79
CA PHE A 175 9.88 8.20 7.19
C PHE A 175 10.32 7.07 8.13
N PRO A 176 10.24 7.25 9.46
CA PRO A 176 10.59 6.20 10.39
C PRO A 176 9.87 4.89 10.09
N ILE A 177 10.62 3.80 10.12
CA ILE A 177 10.09 2.46 9.91
C ILE A 177 9.15 2.12 11.06
N ILE A 178 8.01 1.52 10.74
CA ILE A 178 7.06 1.00 11.72
C ILE A 178 7.13 -0.53 11.69
N GLU A 179 7.29 -1.15 12.85
CA GLU A 179 7.10 -2.60 13.00
C GLU A 179 5.66 -2.88 13.40
N ILE A 180 5.06 -3.85 12.71
CA ILE A 180 3.71 -4.33 12.96
C ILE A 180 3.83 -5.66 13.70
N LYS A 181 3.45 -5.68 14.97
CA LYS A 181 3.43 -6.87 15.82
C LYS A 181 1.99 -7.34 15.99
N ALA A 182 1.55 -8.22 15.11
CA ALA A 182 0.25 -8.87 15.23
C ALA A 182 0.34 -10.05 16.20
N PRO A 183 -0.74 -10.36 16.96
CA PRO A 183 -0.85 -11.61 17.68
C PRO A 183 -0.61 -12.77 16.72
N ASP A 184 0.03 -13.82 17.17
CA ASP A 184 0.36 -15.03 16.37
C ASP A 184 1.21 -14.80 15.10
N GLY A 185 1.71 -13.58 14.88
CA GLY A 185 2.58 -13.23 13.75
C GLY A 185 1.87 -13.15 12.40
N ASP A 186 0.53 -13.11 12.38
CA ASP A 186 -0.27 -13.02 11.15
C ASP A 186 -1.10 -11.73 11.13
N TYR A 187 -0.61 -10.73 10.41
CA TYR A 187 -1.31 -9.47 10.19
C TYR A 187 -2.27 -9.62 9.00
N ASP A 188 -3.49 -10.10 9.28
CA ASP A 188 -4.56 -10.29 8.31
C ASP A 188 -5.61 -9.15 8.36
N PHE A 189 -6.73 -9.33 7.63
CA PHE A 189 -7.82 -8.35 7.60
C PHE A 189 -8.43 -8.09 8.98
N GLU A 190 -8.58 -9.12 9.79
CA GLU A 190 -9.20 -9.04 11.11
C GLU A 190 -8.30 -8.24 12.07
N HIS A 191 -6.99 -8.49 12.03
CA HIS A 191 -5.99 -7.75 12.81
C HIS A 191 -5.77 -6.31 12.31
N LYS A 192 -6.05 -6.01 11.02
CA LYS A 192 -5.95 -4.64 10.47
C LYS A 192 -7.05 -3.71 10.97
N TYR A 193 -8.27 -4.22 11.17
CA TYR A 193 -9.45 -3.38 11.36
C TYR A 193 -10.25 -3.63 12.63
N PHE A 194 -10.10 -4.80 13.26
CA PHE A 194 -10.98 -5.26 14.34
C PHE A 194 -10.24 -5.73 15.59
N SER A 195 -8.91 -5.85 15.58
CA SER A 195 -8.14 -6.28 16.75
C SER A 195 -7.39 -5.10 17.38
N ASP A 196 -7.67 -4.85 18.67
CA ASP A 196 -6.89 -3.92 19.50
C ASP A 196 -5.55 -4.52 19.98
N GLU A 197 -5.24 -5.77 19.59
CA GLU A 197 -4.05 -6.50 20.04
C GLU A 197 -2.82 -6.27 19.14
N THR A 198 -3.00 -5.63 17.96
CA THR A 198 -1.88 -5.29 17.08
C THR A 198 -1.09 -4.13 17.66
N VAL A 199 0.21 -4.33 17.90
CA VAL A 199 1.12 -3.30 18.41
C VAL A 199 1.94 -2.71 17.28
N TYR A 200 1.98 -1.39 17.20
CA TYR A 200 2.80 -0.64 16.25
C TYR A 200 3.97 0.02 16.97
N VAL A 201 5.20 -0.36 16.63
CA VAL A 201 6.43 0.21 17.19
C VAL A 201 7.04 1.17 16.19
N CYS A 202 7.10 2.47 16.53
CA CYS A 202 7.64 3.52 15.67
C CYS A 202 8.54 4.48 16.49
N PRO A 203 9.82 4.62 16.17
CA PRO A 203 10.55 3.87 15.15
C PRO A 203 10.73 2.39 15.53
N ALA A 204 10.79 1.51 14.53
CA ALA A 204 11.07 0.09 14.73
C ALA A 204 12.49 -0.12 15.26
N GLU A 205 12.65 -1.10 16.14
CA GLU A 205 13.97 -1.50 16.67
C GLU A 205 14.73 -2.33 15.63
N VAL A 206 15.34 -1.64 14.65
CA VAL A 206 16.13 -2.23 13.56
C VAL A 206 17.54 -1.62 13.62
N PRO A 207 18.61 -2.41 13.40
CA PRO A 207 19.98 -1.88 13.34
C PRO A 207 20.09 -0.74 12.31
N GLU A 208 20.82 0.32 12.63
CA GLU A 208 20.92 1.55 11.82
C GLU A 208 21.32 1.26 10.37
N ASN A 209 22.33 0.41 10.17
CA ASN A 209 22.78 0.03 8.83
C ASN A 209 21.73 -0.72 8.00
N VAL A 210 20.78 -1.40 8.63
CA VAL A 210 19.64 -2.07 7.96
C VAL A 210 18.54 -1.06 7.70
N THR A 211 18.28 -0.18 8.68
CA THR A 211 17.31 0.93 8.58
C THR A 211 17.60 1.80 7.35
N GLU A 212 18.84 2.27 7.20
CA GLU A 212 19.23 3.10 6.06
C GLU A 212 19.13 2.37 4.72
N LYS A 213 19.46 1.07 4.68
CA LYS A 213 19.26 0.26 3.48
C LYS A 213 17.79 0.13 3.09
N ILE A 214 16.92 -0.16 4.06
CA ILE A 214 15.47 -0.25 3.83
C ILE A 214 14.95 1.08 3.29
N LYS A 215 15.28 2.20 3.96
CA LYS A 215 14.84 3.54 3.53
C LYS A 215 15.26 3.85 2.10
N ALA A 216 16.53 3.64 1.75
CA ALA A 216 17.02 3.88 0.40
C ALA A 216 16.31 3.02 -0.65
N VAL A 217 16.01 1.75 -0.33
CA VAL A 217 15.32 0.84 -1.26
C VAL A 217 13.84 1.20 -1.40
N VAL A 218 13.14 1.59 -0.33
CA VAL A 218 11.73 2.00 -0.44
C VAL A 218 11.55 3.33 -1.16
N GLU A 219 12.48 4.30 -1.01
CA GLU A 219 12.49 5.52 -1.81
C GLU A 219 12.66 5.19 -3.30
N LYS A 220 13.63 4.34 -3.64
CA LYS A 220 13.84 3.83 -5.00
C LYS A 220 12.61 3.11 -5.53
N ALA A 221 11.95 2.29 -4.70
CA ALA A 221 10.77 1.52 -5.07
C ALA A 221 9.55 2.42 -5.36
N ALA A 222 9.34 3.46 -4.57
CA ALA A 222 8.30 4.45 -4.81
C ALA A 222 8.55 5.19 -6.14
N LEU A 223 9.77 5.65 -6.38
CA LEU A 223 10.15 6.32 -7.63
C LEU A 223 10.02 5.41 -8.85
N ALA A 224 10.37 4.12 -8.71
CA ALA A 224 10.34 3.15 -9.82
C ALA A 224 8.93 2.94 -10.39
N VAL A 225 7.89 3.01 -9.57
CA VAL A 225 6.49 2.93 -10.02
C VAL A 225 5.88 4.29 -10.35
N GLY A 226 6.63 5.38 -10.15
CA GLY A 226 6.15 6.74 -10.37
C GLY A 226 5.22 7.25 -9.27
N ALA A 227 5.35 6.75 -8.04
CA ALA A 227 4.59 7.26 -6.91
C ALA A 227 4.90 8.73 -6.65
N ASP A 228 3.90 9.49 -6.19
CA ASP A 228 4.01 10.92 -5.95
C ASP A 228 3.31 11.32 -4.65
N ALA A 229 3.78 12.42 -4.07
CA ALA A 229 3.33 13.05 -2.85
C ALA A 229 3.39 12.15 -1.61
N TRP A 230 2.76 11.00 -1.61
CA TRP A 230 2.72 10.10 -0.47
C TRP A 230 2.37 8.65 -0.87
N SER A 231 2.97 7.71 -0.16
CA SER A 231 2.71 6.28 -0.31
C SER A 231 3.15 5.53 0.95
N ARG A 232 2.87 4.23 1.00
CA ARG A 232 3.35 3.33 2.04
C ARG A 232 3.82 2.02 1.39
N ILE A 233 4.98 1.54 1.79
CA ILE A 233 5.55 0.30 1.29
C ILE A 233 5.69 -0.70 2.43
N ASP A 234 5.17 -1.90 2.22
CA ASP A 234 5.20 -2.97 3.21
C ASP A 234 6.40 -3.89 2.92
N VAL A 235 7.11 -4.28 3.99
CA VAL A 235 8.44 -4.92 3.95
C VAL A 235 8.48 -6.08 4.93
N ILE A 236 9.11 -7.21 4.55
CA ILE A 236 9.48 -8.26 5.51
C ILE A 236 10.99 -8.24 5.73
N LEU A 237 11.40 -8.06 6.98
CA LEU A 237 12.79 -8.13 7.43
C LEU A 237 13.08 -9.53 7.96
N ARG A 238 13.99 -10.26 7.30
CA ARG A 238 14.44 -11.60 7.72
C ARG A 238 15.40 -11.52 8.89
N GLY A 239 15.59 -12.64 9.60
CA GLY A 239 16.48 -12.73 10.75
C GLY A 239 17.97 -12.53 10.43
N ASP A 240 18.38 -12.70 9.17
CA ASP A 240 19.74 -12.45 8.69
C ASP A 240 20.01 -10.98 8.28
N GLY A 241 19.00 -10.11 8.46
CA GLY A 241 19.07 -8.71 8.07
C GLY A 241 18.77 -8.42 6.59
N SER A 242 18.52 -9.44 5.78
CA SER A 242 17.98 -9.25 4.43
C SER A 242 16.49 -8.91 4.49
N PHE A 243 15.95 -8.28 3.44
CA PHE A 243 14.54 -7.90 3.42
C PHE A 243 13.97 -7.96 2.00
N VAL A 244 12.66 -8.02 1.90
CA VAL A 244 11.91 -7.95 0.63
C VAL A 244 10.73 -6.99 0.77
N LEU A 245 10.36 -6.35 -0.34
CA LEU A 245 9.20 -5.48 -0.43
C LEU A 245 7.99 -6.29 -0.91
N LEU A 246 6.86 -6.13 -0.23
CA LEU A 246 5.63 -6.89 -0.51
C LEU A 246 4.73 -6.17 -1.51
N GLU A 247 4.43 -4.91 -1.25
CA GLU A 247 3.51 -4.07 -2.02
C GLU A 247 3.72 -2.59 -1.73
N ILE A 248 3.24 -1.73 -2.62
CA ILE A 248 3.09 -0.30 -2.40
C ILE A 248 1.61 0.05 -2.34
N ASN A 249 1.25 0.87 -1.36
CA ASN A 249 -0.06 1.49 -1.26
C ASN A 249 0.07 2.96 -1.64
N THR A 250 -0.53 3.36 -2.77
CA THR A 250 -0.45 4.73 -3.32
C THR A 250 -1.49 5.68 -2.74
N ALA A 251 -2.47 5.17 -1.99
CA ALA A 251 -3.45 5.95 -1.24
C ALA A 251 -3.67 5.34 0.16
N PRO A 252 -2.62 5.30 1.01
CA PRO A 252 -2.72 4.66 2.32
C PRO A 252 -3.72 5.38 3.24
N GLY A 253 -4.22 4.67 4.25
CA GLY A 253 -5.17 5.23 5.20
C GLY A 253 -4.66 6.51 5.88
N MET A 254 -5.53 7.50 6.03
CA MET A 254 -5.22 8.82 6.57
C MET A 254 -6.15 9.17 7.75
N THR A 255 -6.47 8.20 8.61
CA THR A 255 -7.04 8.53 9.92
C THR A 255 -5.94 8.98 10.86
N PRO A 256 -6.22 9.74 11.95
CA PRO A 256 -5.20 10.10 12.93
C PRO A 256 -4.44 8.90 13.53
N HIS A 257 -5.01 7.69 13.49
CA HIS A 257 -4.42 6.44 13.99
C HIS A 257 -3.75 5.61 12.90
N SER A 258 -3.82 6.02 11.63
CA SER A 258 -3.19 5.31 10.52
C SER A 258 -1.66 5.39 10.57
N LEU A 259 -1.00 4.48 9.86
CA LEU A 259 0.45 4.28 9.93
C LEU A 259 1.25 5.47 9.36
N VAL A 260 0.76 6.10 8.29
CA VAL A 260 1.41 7.30 7.72
C VAL A 260 1.38 8.47 8.73
N PRO A 261 0.24 8.86 9.33
CA PRO A 261 0.21 9.82 10.42
C PRO A 261 1.04 9.42 11.66
N LEU A 262 1.14 8.13 11.98
CA LEU A 262 1.99 7.66 13.07
C LEU A 262 3.48 7.96 12.78
N ALA A 263 3.96 7.64 11.58
CA ALA A 263 5.33 7.93 11.17
C ALA A 263 5.62 9.45 11.18
N ALA A 264 4.69 10.27 10.70
CA ALA A 264 4.81 11.72 10.70
C ALA A 264 4.89 12.29 12.13
N ARG A 265 4.02 11.83 13.05
CA ARG A 265 4.07 12.25 14.46
C ARG A 265 5.39 11.92 15.14
N THR A 266 5.99 10.78 14.81
CA THR A 266 7.31 10.40 15.32
C THR A 266 8.40 11.38 14.92
N CYS A 267 8.21 12.09 13.78
CA CYS A 267 9.07 13.18 13.33
C CYS A 267 8.63 14.56 13.86
N GLY A 268 7.65 14.64 14.76
CA GLY A 268 7.14 15.92 15.28
C GLY A 268 6.18 16.66 14.35
N ILE A 269 5.69 16.00 13.27
CA ILE A 269 4.74 16.58 12.31
C ILE A 269 3.32 16.29 12.80
N SER A 270 2.52 17.33 13.03
CA SER A 270 1.11 17.15 13.42
C SER A 270 0.27 16.57 12.27
N TYR A 271 -0.89 16.02 12.61
CA TYR A 271 -1.81 15.47 11.61
C TYR A 271 -2.28 16.56 10.63
N GLU A 272 -2.59 17.74 11.12
CA GLU A 272 -3.02 18.90 10.34
C GLU A 272 -1.92 19.37 9.38
N GLU A 273 -0.67 19.43 9.87
CA GLU A 273 0.47 19.80 9.03
C GLU A 273 0.74 18.75 7.96
N LEU A 274 0.68 17.45 8.29
CA LEU A 274 0.80 16.37 7.31
C LEU A 274 -0.25 16.51 6.21
N VAL A 275 -1.53 16.64 6.58
CA VAL A 275 -2.64 16.78 5.61
C VAL A 275 -2.46 18.02 4.74
N LYS A 276 -2.07 19.14 5.33
CA LYS A 276 -1.77 20.38 4.61
C LYS A 276 -0.64 20.21 3.61
N GLN A 277 0.46 19.55 3.99
CA GLN A 277 1.60 19.31 3.10
C GLN A 277 1.22 18.39 1.94
N VAL A 278 0.49 17.30 2.20
CA VAL A 278 -0.04 16.44 1.13
C VAL A 278 -0.96 17.22 0.19
N ALA A 279 -1.88 18.03 0.73
CA ALA A 279 -2.77 18.88 -0.07
C ALA A 279 -2.00 19.91 -0.93
N ALA A 280 -0.89 20.46 -0.41
CA ALA A 280 -0.05 21.40 -1.14
C ALA A 280 0.69 20.77 -2.34
N ARG A 281 0.82 19.42 -2.38
CA ARG A 281 1.42 18.67 -3.50
C ARG A 281 0.43 18.30 -4.58
N ALA A 282 -0.84 18.71 -4.47
CA ALA A 282 -1.83 18.46 -5.52
C ALA A 282 -1.36 19.09 -6.84
N SER A 283 -1.31 18.26 -7.89
CA SER A 283 -0.89 18.66 -9.24
C SER A 283 -1.55 17.75 -10.29
N LEU A 284 -1.53 18.13 -11.54
CA LEU A 284 -1.75 17.21 -12.66
C LEU A 284 -0.46 16.41 -12.88
N LYS A 285 -0.58 15.13 -13.27
CA LYS A 285 0.54 14.19 -13.38
C LYS A 285 0.82 13.76 -14.82
N GLY A 286 -0.02 14.17 -15.77
CA GLY A 286 0.10 13.90 -17.19
C GLY A 286 0.69 15.03 -18.01
#